data_8031d4cec7cbb348f03f6d0f8d5af087
#
_entry.id   8031d4cec7cbb348f03f6d0f8d5af087
#
_cell.length_a   1.000
_cell.length_b   1.000
_cell.length_c   1.000
_cell.angle_alpha   90.00
_cell.angle_beta   90.00
_cell.angle_gamma   90.00
#
_symmetry.space_group_name_H-M   'P 1'
#
loop_
_entity.id
_entity.type
_entity.pdbx_description
1 polymer ?
#
loop_
_entity_poly.entity_id
_entity_poly.type
_entity_poly.pdbx_seq_one_letter_code
_entity_poly.pdbx_strand_id
1 'polypeptide(L)'
;RIVKVCKTYCYGIIENIVSGSVERTKNDCPVYSRCGGCCFRHMSYEEECRVKEQFIKDSFERIGKLYPEYDSFEGCKQLVGYRNKAQYPVAEQDGRAVCGFYSRRSHRVCDHTDCALQPAVFKAIADEIMAYVNNRKIKAYNEEKGSGLLRHIYLRRGEHSGEIMVCLVITDLKKRGVFDALVGELCKKYADIKSIVFNENSRKTNCILGQKLVTAYGSDTIHDTMCGNDIEISPLSFYQVNTIQA
;
A
#
# COMPACT_ATOMS: atom_id res chain seq x y z
N ARG A 1 -20.14 11.87 18.94
CA ARG A 1 -19.68 11.87 20.34
C ARG A 1 -18.33 12.56 20.48
N ILE A 2 -18.23 13.51 21.42
CA ILE A 2 -16.95 14.18 21.74
C ILE A 2 -16.10 13.21 22.57
N VAL A 3 -14.84 13.04 22.17
CA VAL A 3 -13.87 12.12 22.83
C VAL A 3 -12.74 12.87 23.56
N LYS A 4 -12.46 14.12 23.16
CA LYS A 4 -11.46 14.96 23.83
C LYS A 4 -11.79 16.44 23.61
N VAL A 5 -11.73 17.21 24.68
CA VAL A 5 -11.89 18.68 24.64
C VAL A 5 -10.53 19.32 24.86
N CYS A 6 -10.15 20.27 23.99
CA CYS A 6 -8.98 21.12 24.10
C CYS A 6 -9.42 22.56 24.34
N LYS A 7 -8.48 23.48 24.56
CA LYS A 7 -8.78 24.88 24.90
C LYS A 7 -9.61 25.60 23.82
N THR A 8 -9.32 25.33 22.54
CA THR A 8 -9.93 26.04 21.39
C THR A 8 -10.67 25.12 20.42
N TYR A 9 -10.60 23.79 20.59
CA TYR A 9 -11.25 22.80 19.73
C TYR A 9 -11.52 21.51 20.48
N CYS A 10 -12.27 20.61 19.88
CA CYS A 10 -12.49 19.27 20.41
C CYS A 10 -12.31 18.21 19.31
N TYR A 11 -12.04 16.99 19.74
CA TYR A 11 -12.09 15.80 18.88
C TYR A 11 -13.41 15.09 19.07
N GLY A 12 -14.02 14.67 17.97
CA GLY A 12 -15.25 13.91 17.96
C GLY A 12 -15.15 12.66 17.09
N ILE A 13 -16.02 11.71 17.38
CA ILE A 13 -16.26 10.51 16.56
C ILE A 13 -17.69 10.61 16.05
N ILE A 14 -17.88 10.45 14.74
CA ILE A 14 -19.22 10.35 14.13
C ILE A 14 -19.80 9.01 14.54
N GLU A 15 -20.93 9.01 15.23
CA GLU A 15 -21.69 7.81 15.57
C GLU A 15 -22.78 7.55 14.54
N ASN A 16 -23.52 8.59 14.16
CA ASN A 16 -24.60 8.53 13.18
C ASN A 16 -24.53 9.71 12.22
N ILE A 17 -24.93 9.48 10.99
CA ILE A 17 -25.12 10.53 9.98
C ILE A 17 -26.63 10.75 9.88
N VAL A 18 -27.11 11.86 10.41
CA VAL A 18 -28.55 12.19 10.43
C VAL A 18 -29.03 12.60 9.04
N SER A 19 -28.22 13.38 8.32
CA SER A 19 -28.46 13.78 6.95
C SER A 19 -27.15 13.66 6.18
N GLY A 20 -27.15 12.85 5.14
CA GLY A 20 -25.98 12.67 4.25
C GLY A 20 -25.92 13.79 3.22
N SER A 21 -24.69 14.18 2.83
CA SER A 21 -24.49 15.03 1.65
C SER A 21 -24.98 14.30 0.40
N VAL A 22 -25.46 15.05 -0.59
CA VAL A 22 -25.80 14.54 -1.93
C VAL A 22 -24.60 13.94 -2.65
N GLU A 23 -23.39 14.41 -2.30
CA GLU A 23 -22.12 13.93 -2.84
C GLU A 23 -21.65 12.62 -2.19
N ARG A 24 -22.37 12.11 -1.21
CA ARG A 24 -22.02 10.85 -0.59
C ARG A 24 -22.40 9.68 -1.49
N THR A 25 -21.42 8.88 -1.86
CA THR A 25 -21.59 7.67 -2.66
C THR A 25 -21.66 6.42 -1.80
N LYS A 26 -22.26 5.36 -2.35
CA LYS A 26 -22.17 4.02 -1.77
C LYS A 26 -20.74 3.52 -1.87
N ASN A 27 -20.16 3.19 -0.72
CA ASN A 27 -18.81 2.66 -0.69
C ASN A 27 -18.80 1.20 -1.18
N ASP A 28 -17.95 0.91 -2.15
CA ASP A 28 -17.77 -0.40 -2.79
C ASP A 28 -16.65 -1.25 -2.14
N CYS A 29 -15.88 -0.68 -1.21
CA CYS A 29 -14.82 -1.39 -0.51
C CYS A 29 -15.30 -1.97 0.82
N PRO A 30 -15.29 -3.31 0.99
CA PRO A 30 -15.83 -3.97 2.19
C PRO A 30 -15.06 -3.66 3.47
N VAL A 31 -13.82 -3.19 3.36
CA VAL A 31 -12.98 -2.85 4.51
C VAL A 31 -12.78 -1.35 4.73
N TYR A 32 -13.47 -0.49 3.97
CA TYR A 32 -13.30 0.97 4.04
C TYR A 32 -13.44 1.53 5.45
N SER A 33 -14.40 1.05 6.23
CA SER A 33 -14.63 1.52 7.61
C SER A 33 -13.47 1.24 8.56
N ARG A 34 -12.65 0.24 8.24
CA ARG A 34 -11.53 -0.23 9.07
C ARG A 34 -10.17 0.15 8.48
N CYS A 35 -10.00 0.02 7.16
CA CYS A 35 -8.74 0.27 6.47
C CYS A 35 -8.33 1.74 6.54
N GLY A 36 -7.04 2.00 6.78
CA GLY A 36 -6.45 3.33 6.82
C GLY A 36 -6.08 3.92 5.46
N GLY A 37 -6.24 3.17 4.36
CA GLY A 37 -5.69 3.53 3.06
C GLY A 37 -6.44 4.63 2.29
N CYS A 38 -7.76 4.79 2.50
CA CYS A 38 -8.58 5.76 1.76
C CYS A 38 -9.29 6.74 2.70
N CYS A 39 -9.25 8.04 2.38
CA CYS A 39 -9.94 9.08 3.12
C CYS A 39 -11.24 9.52 2.46
N PHE A 40 -11.31 9.55 1.13
CA PHE A 40 -12.36 10.20 0.35
C PHE A 40 -13.32 9.24 -0.38
N ARG A 41 -13.10 7.93 -0.32
CA ARG A 41 -13.90 6.93 -1.08
C ARG A 41 -15.40 6.88 -0.70
N HIS A 42 -15.87 7.76 0.15
CA HIS A 42 -17.28 7.90 0.55
C HIS A 42 -17.99 9.05 -0.15
N MET A 43 -17.31 9.74 -1.07
CA MET A 43 -17.86 10.86 -1.85
C MET A 43 -17.61 10.66 -3.34
N SER A 44 -18.30 11.41 -4.19
CA SER A 44 -18.04 11.46 -5.63
C SER A 44 -16.61 11.92 -5.91
N TYR A 45 -16.05 11.55 -7.06
CA TYR A 45 -14.70 11.96 -7.40
C TYR A 45 -14.61 13.46 -7.68
N GLU A 46 -15.67 14.02 -8.24
CA GLU A 46 -15.83 15.47 -8.48
C GLU A 46 -15.73 16.22 -7.15
N GLU A 47 -16.43 15.75 -6.12
CA GLU A 47 -16.36 16.34 -4.79
C GLU A 47 -14.99 16.13 -4.14
N GLU A 48 -14.35 14.98 -4.33
CA GLU A 48 -12.97 14.75 -3.89
C GLU A 48 -12.01 15.77 -4.50
N CYS A 49 -12.12 16.03 -5.81
CA CYS A 49 -11.32 17.05 -6.50
C CYS A 49 -11.58 18.45 -5.93
N ARG A 50 -12.86 18.83 -5.77
CA ARG A 50 -13.26 20.12 -5.21
C ARG A 50 -12.70 20.33 -3.80
N VAL A 51 -12.78 19.30 -2.94
CA VAL A 51 -12.25 19.37 -1.57
C VAL A 51 -10.73 19.50 -1.57
N LYS A 52 -10.03 18.78 -2.42
CA LYS A 52 -8.56 18.86 -2.53
C LYS A 52 -8.10 20.23 -3.06
N GLU A 53 -8.80 20.76 -4.06
CA GLU A 53 -8.56 22.12 -4.58
C GLU A 53 -8.78 23.16 -3.47
N GLN A 54 -9.86 23.02 -2.68
CA GLN A 54 -10.14 23.92 -1.56
C GLN A 54 -9.05 23.83 -0.48
N PHE A 55 -8.47 22.67 -0.21
CA PHE A 55 -7.35 22.56 0.74
C PHE A 55 -6.13 23.35 0.29
N ILE A 56 -5.86 23.38 -1.02
CA ILE A 56 -4.75 24.16 -1.58
C ILE A 56 -5.05 25.65 -1.41
N LYS A 57 -6.24 26.11 -1.81
CA LYS A 57 -6.69 27.51 -1.66
C LYS A 57 -6.61 27.94 -0.21
N ASP A 58 -7.18 27.18 0.72
CA ASP A 58 -7.13 27.48 2.16
C ASP A 58 -5.70 27.56 2.70
N SER A 59 -4.79 26.72 2.21
CA SER A 59 -3.39 26.72 2.61
C SER A 59 -2.67 27.99 2.19
N PHE A 60 -2.89 28.45 0.97
CA PHE A 60 -2.32 29.70 0.49
C PHE A 60 -2.99 30.92 1.14
N GLU A 61 -4.30 31.02 1.09
CA GLU A 61 -5.03 32.23 1.44
C GLU A 61 -5.16 32.39 2.96
N ARG A 62 -5.60 31.34 3.66
CA ARG A 62 -5.90 31.41 5.11
C ARG A 62 -4.66 31.28 5.98
N ILE A 63 -3.72 30.40 5.59
CA ILE A 63 -2.51 30.13 6.37
C ILE A 63 -1.36 31.00 5.87
N GLY A 64 -1.07 30.96 4.56
CA GLY A 64 0.05 31.66 3.94
C GLY A 64 -0.18 33.15 3.74
N LYS A 65 -1.45 33.63 3.77
CA LYS A 65 -1.85 35.01 3.40
C LYS A 65 -1.37 35.40 1.99
N LEU A 66 -1.31 34.42 1.11
CA LEU A 66 -0.95 34.57 -0.31
C LEU A 66 -2.20 34.34 -1.16
N TYR A 67 -2.32 35.10 -2.26
CA TYR A 67 -3.48 35.04 -3.15
C TYR A 67 -3.01 34.79 -4.58
N PRO A 68 -2.48 33.58 -4.89
CA PRO A 68 -2.05 33.26 -6.23
C PRO A 68 -3.25 33.13 -7.18
N GLU A 69 -3.01 33.36 -8.44
CA GLU A 69 -3.93 32.97 -9.50
C GLU A 69 -3.84 31.44 -9.67
N TYR A 70 -5.00 30.78 -9.82
CA TYR A 70 -5.11 29.33 -10.05
C TYR A 70 -5.52 29.14 -11.51
N ASP A 71 -4.72 28.40 -12.26
CA ASP A 71 -5.00 28.12 -13.66
C ASP A 71 -6.03 26.98 -13.79
N SER A 72 -5.68 25.79 -13.29
CA SER A 72 -6.54 24.61 -13.36
C SER A 72 -6.28 23.63 -12.22
N PHE A 73 -7.22 22.72 -12.00
CA PHE A 73 -7.07 21.55 -11.13
C PHE A 73 -7.18 20.28 -11.98
N GLU A 74 -6.08 19.58 -12.16
CA GLU A 74 -6.04 18.36 -12.97
C GLU A 74 -6.43 17.14 -12.16
N GLY A 75 -7.64 16.63 -12.38
CA GLY A 75 -8.11 15.38 -11.82
C GLY A 75 -7.53 14.16 -12.54
N CYS A 76 -7.36 13.04 -11.81
CA CYS A 76 -6.91 11.79 -12.39
C CYS A 76 -8.05 11.13 -13.20
N LYS A 77 -7.73 10.68 -14.42
CA LYS A 77 -8.69 9.97 -15.28
C LYS A 77 -8.88 8.50 -14.88
N GLN A 78 -7.85 7.89 -14.32
CA GLN A 78 -7.88 6.49 -13.85
C GLN A 78 -7.99 6.43 -12.33
N LEU A 79 -9.16 6.01 -11.82
CA LEU A 79 -9.47 6.00 -10.39
C LEU A 79 -9.22 4.65 -9.71
N VAL A 80 -9.01 3.59 -10.50
CA VAL A 80 -8.77 2.23 -10.01
C VAL A 80 -7.52 1.63 -10.68
N GLY A 81 -6.84 0.72 -9.98
CA GLY A 81 -5.67 0.02 -10.52
C GLY A 81 -4.45 0.88 -10.79
N TYR A 82 -4.44 2.14 -10.38
CA TYR A 82 -3.40 3.12 -10.73
C TYR A 82 -2.14 3.05 -9.88
N ARG A 83 -2.19 2.34 -8.75
CA ARG A 83 -1.04 2.26 -7.84
C ARG A 83 -0.04 1.22 -8.34
N ASN A 84 1.15 1.67 -8.67
CA ASN A 84 2.25 0.79 -9.10
C ASN A 84 3.02 0.12 -7.94
N LYS A 85 2.57 0.33 -6.69
CA LYS A 85 3.24 -0.18 -5.48
C LYS A 85 2.24 -0.60 -4.42
N ALA A 86 2.45 -1.78 -3.83
CA ALA A 86 1.75 -2.25 -2.64
C ALA A 86 2.74 -2.68 -1.55
N GLN A 87 2.39 -2.39 -0.31
CA GLN A 87 3.15 -2.76 0.88
C GLN A 87 2.16 -3.40 1.85
N TYR A 88 2.08 -4.73 1.81
CA TYR A 88 1.16 -5.49 2.65
C TYR A 88 1.86 -5.96 3.92
N PRO A 89 1.57 -5.40 5.10
CA PRO A 89 1.96 -6.03 6.36
C PRO A 89 1.34 -7.41 6.48
N VAL A 90 2.10 -8.34 7.04
CA VAL A 90 1.67 -9.71 7.33
C VAL A 90 1.54 -9.87 8.84
N ALA A 91 0.42 -10.41 9.30
CA ALA A 91 0.14 -10.65 10.72
C ALA A 91 -0.47 -12.03 10.93
N GLU A 92 -0.49 -12.51 12.15
CA GLU A 92 -1.23 -13.71 12.55
C GLU A 92 -2.58 -13.30 13.14
N GLN A 93 -3.66 -13.85 12.59
CA GLN A 93 -5.02 -13.66 13.10
C GLN A 93 -5.74 -15.01 13.07
N ASP A 94 -6.40 -15.37 14.15
CA ASP A 94 -7.17 -16.62 14.28
C ASP A 94 -6.37 -17.87 13.88
N GLY A 95 -5.07 -17.90 14.22
CA GLY A 95 -4.17 -19.04 13.97
C GLY A 95 -3.64 -19.15 12.53
N ARG A 96 -3.94 -18.20 11.65
CA ARG A 96 -3.42 -18.13 10.27
C ARG A 96 -2.70 -16.82 9.99
N ALA A 97 -1.78 -16.85 9.05
CA ALA A 97 -1.18 -15.63 8.52
C ALA A 97 -2.16 -14.93 7.56
N VAL A 98 -2.29 -13.61 7.72
CA VAL A 98 -3.12 -12.72 6.90
C VAL A 98 -2.30 -11.54 6.42
N CYS A 99 -2.69 -10.94 5.29
CA CYS A 99 -2.07 -9.71 4.82
C CYS A 99 -3.11 -8.71 4.28
N GLY A 100 -2.72 -7.44 4.21
CA GLY A 100 -3.59 -6.38 3.73
C GLY A 100 -3.01 -5.01 4.09
N PHE A 101 -3.85 -4.10 4.59
CA PHE A 101 -3.39 -2.77 5.00
C PHE A 101 -3.67 -2.52 6.48
N TYR A 102 -2.93 -1.63 7.10
CA TYR A 102 -3.18 -1.26 8.49
C TYR A 102 -4.53 -0.56 8.67
N SER A 103 -5.19 -0.88 9.76
CA SER A 103 -6.36 -0.14 10.24
C SER A 103 -5.95 1.27 10.63
N ARG A 104 -6.88 2.21 10.52
CA ARG A 104 -6.64 3.61 10.87
C ARG A 104 -6.05 3.74 12.27
N ARG A 105 -4.92 4.47 12.38
CA ARG A 105 -4.22 4.77 13.63
C ARG A 105 -3.87 3.52 14.46
N SER A 106 -3.61 2.40 13.81
CA SER A 106 -3.19 1.17 14.48
C SER A 106 -2.30 0.32 13.56
N HIS A 107 -1.60 -0.66 14.13
CA HIS A 107 -0.85 -1.68 13.40
C HIS A 107 -1.67 -2.98 13.20
N ARG A 108 -2.97 -2.95 13.47
CA ARG A 108 -3.83 -4.10 13.18
C ARG A 108 -4.05 -4.22 11.69
N VAL A 109 -3.74 -5.37 11.12
CA VAL A 109 -3.91 -5.67 9.70
C VAL A 109 -5.39 -5.89 9.38
N CYS A 110 -5.91 -5.21 8.37
CA CYS A 110 -7.15 -5.57 7.71
C CYS A 110 -6.84 -6.65 6.70
N ASP A 111 -7.29 -7.88 6.92
CA ASP A 111 -7.13 -9.00 5.98
C ASP A 111 -7.91 -8.69 4.69
N HIS A 112 -7.22 -8.14 3.70
CA HIS A 112 -7.81 -7.74 2.44
C HIS A 112 -6.76 -7.41 1.40
N THR A 113 -6.68 -8.24 0.37
CA THR A 113 -5.77 -8.08 -0.78
C THR A 113 -6.46 -7.48 -2.00
N ASP A 114 -7.80 -7.56 -2.07
CA ASP A 114 -8.63 -7.10 -3.20
C ASP A 114 -8.86 -5.57 -3.14
N CYS A 115 -7.79 -4.83 -3.23
CA CYS A 115 -7.83 -3.37 -3.17
C CYS A 115 -8.00 -2.79 -4.56
N ALA A 116 -9.11 -2.11 -4.82
CA ALA A 116 -9.41 -1.51 -6.12
C ALA A 116 -8.36 -0.46 -6.59
N LEU A 117 -7.53 0.06 -5.70
CA LEU A 117 -6.45 0.99 -6.08
C LEU A 117 -5.24 0.26 -6.66
N GLN A 118 -5.11 -1.05 -6.42
CA GLN A 118 -3.97 -1.86 -6.86
C GLN A 118 -4.28 -2.57 -8.19
N PRO A 119 -3.28 -2.88 -9.02
CA PRO A 119 -3.44 -3.78 -10.15
C PRO A 119 -3.93 -5.16 -9.68
N ALA A 120 -4.84 -5.78 -10.45
CA ALA A 120 -5.41 -7.09 -10.10
C ALA A 120 -4.35 -8.18 -9.89
N VAL A 121 -3.21 -8.10 -10.60
CA VAL A 121 -2.09 -9.02 -10.46
C VAL A 121 -1.47 -8.99 -9.05
N PHE A 122 -1.52 -7.87 -8.36
CA PHE A 122 -0.99 -7.78 -6.98
C PHE A 122 -1.81 -8.63 -6.01
N LYS A 123 -3.14 -8.62 -6.16
CA LYS A 123 -4.01 -9.54 -5.40
C LYS A 123 -3.62 -10.98 -5.67
N ALA A 124 -3.52 -11.37 -6.94
CA ALA A 124 -3.22 -12.75 -7.32
C ALA A 124 -1.88 -13.23 -6.73
N ILE A 125 -0.83 -12.41 -6.83
CA ILE A 125 0.49 -12.73 -6.26
C ILE A 125 0.43 -12.78 -4.72
N ALA A 126 -0.22 -11.80 -4.08
CA ALA A 126 -0.33 -11.77 -2.61
C ALA A 126 -1.09 -12.97 -2.06
N ASP A 127 -2.21 -13.34 -2.68
CA ASP A 127 -3.02 -14.51 -2.28
C ASP A 127 -2.20 -15.81 -2.41
N GLU A 128 -1.40 -15.97 -3.47
CA GLU A 128 -0.55 -17.15 -3.66
C GLU A 128 0.57 -17.23 -2.62
N ILE A 129 1.23 -16.11 -2.34
CA ILE A 129 2.21 -16.02 -1.26
C ILE A 129 1.57 -16.40 0.07
N MET A 130 0.38 -15.87 0.38
CA MET A 130 -0.31 -16.17 1.64
C MET A 130 -0.78 -17.62 1.73
N ALA A 131 -1.23 -18.22 0.64
CA ALA A 131 -1.56 -19.64 0.58
C ALA A 131 -0.31 -20.50 0.88
N TYR A 132 0.82 -20.19 0.26
CA TYR A 132 2.09 -20.87 0.51
C TYR A 132 2.52 -20.74 1.99
N VAL A 133 2.50 -19.51 2.52
CA VAL A 133 2.88 -19.19 3.89
C VAL A 133 2.04 -20.00 4.90
N ASN A 134 0.74 -20.06 4.69
CA ASN A 134 -0.17 -20.81 5.56
C ASN A 134 0.01 -22.33 5.43
N ASN A 135 0.14 -22.86 4.21
CA ASN A 135 0.37 -24.28 3.98
C ASN A 135 1.68 -24.79 4.60
N ARG A 136 2.73 -23.98 4.56
CA ARG A 136 4.04 -24.27 5.14
C ARG A 136 4.16 -23.86 6.61
N LYS A 137 3.09 -23.27 7.19
CA LYS A 137 3.07 -22.78 8.58
C LYS A 137 4.21 -21.81 8.89
N ILE A 138 4.59 -20.99 7.90
CA ILE A 138 5.61 -19.94 8.08
C ILE A 138 5.01 -18.84 8.96
N LYS A 139 5.68 -18.53 10.06
CA LYS A 139 5.17 -17.57 11.04
C LYS A 139 5.27 -16.13 10.55
N ALA A 140 4.14 -15.41 10.61
CA ALA A 140 4.12 -13.97 10.47
C ALA A 140 4.90 -13.32 11.62
N TYR A 141 5.51 -12.17 11.34
CA TYR A 141 6.20 -11.40 12.38
C TYR A 141 5.20 -10.77 13.35
N ASN A 142 5.43 -10.97 14.62
CA ASN A 142 4.70 -10.33 15.70
C ASN A 142 5.55 -9.20 16.29
N GLU A 143 5.10 -7.95 16.15
CA GLU A 143 5.83 -6.76 16.60
C GLU A 143 6.00 -6.69 18.11
N GLU A 144 5.02 -7.17 18.89
CA GLU A 144 5.07 -7.17 20.37
C GLU A 144 6.11 -8.17 20.87
N LYS A 145 6.04 -9.41 20.36
CA LYS A 145 6.94 -10.50 20.75
C LYS A 145 8.33 -10.41 20.10
N GLY A 146 8.46 -9.67 18.99
CA GLY A 146 9.68 -9.58 18.20
C GLY A 146 10.06 -10.93 17.56
N SER A 147 9.08 -11.76 17.20
CA SER A 147 9.28 -13.12 16.68
C SER A 147 8.43 -13.39 15.46
N GLY A 148 8.84 -14.38 14.64
CA GLY A 148 8.25 -14.68 13.35
C GLY A 148 9.19 -14.33 12.20
N LEU A 149 8.89 -14.77 10.98
CA LEU A 149 9.80 -14.64 9.85
C LEU A 149 9.30 -13.59 8.83
N LEU A 150 8.09 -13.75 8.29
CA LEU A 150 7.58 -12.86 7.23
C LEU A 150 6.92 -11.62 7.84
N ARG A 151 7.41 -10.43 7.45
CA ARG A 151 6.90 -9.14 7.93
C ARG A 151 5.98 -8.46 6.95
N HIS A 152 6.43 -8.35 5.67
CA HIS A 152 5.69 -7.67 4.63
C HIS A 152 5.86 -8.38 3.29
N ILE A 153 4.83 -8.28 2.46
CA ILE A 153 4.88 -8.52 1.03
C ILE A 153 4.90 -7.15 0.36
N TYR A 154 5.97 -6.85 -0.35
CA TYR A 154 6.16 -5.58 -1.04
C TYR A 154 6.19 -5.85 -2.54
N LEU A 155 5.25 -5.26 -3.27
CA LEU A 155 5.10 -5.42 -4.71
C LEU A 155 5.31 -4.09 -5.41
N ARG A 156 6.00 -4.13 -6.54
CA ARG A 156 6.15 -3.01 -7.47
C ARG A 156 5.86 -3.47 -8.88
N ARG A 157 5.38 -2.53 -9.70
CA ARG A 157 5.16 -2.75 -11.13
C ARG A 157 5.62 -1.52 -11.89
N GLY A 158 6.33 -1.71 -13.00
CA GLY A 158 6.51 -0.69 -14.03
C GLY A 158 5.18 -0.47 -14.74
N GLU A 159 4.72 0.75 -14.85
CA GLU A 159 3.42 1.05 -15.47
C GLU A 159 3.45 0.82 -16.97
N HIS A 160 4.53 1.25 -17.64
CA HIS A 160 4.70 1.11 -19.09
C HIS A 160 5.34 -0.23 -19.47
N SER A 161 6.32 -0.70 -18.70
CA SER A 161 7.00 -1.97 -18.97
C SER A 161 6.16 -3.20 -18.61
N GLY A 162 5.27 -3.07 -17.61
CA GLY A 162 4.56 -4.18 -17.02
C GLY A 162 5.41 -5.06 -16.09
N GLU A 163 6.72 -4.81 -15.97
CA GLU A 163 7.62 -5.60 -15.14
C GLU A 163 7.22 -5.57 -13.67
N ILE A 164 7.27 -6.72 -13.00
CA ILE A 164 6.88 -6.87 -11.60
C ILE A 164 8.07 -7.26 -10.75
N MET A 165 8.19 -6.60 -9.61
CA MET A 165 9.09 -6.96 -8.52
C MET A 165 8.29 -7.47 -7.33
N VAL A 166 8.70 -8.60 -6.79
CA VAL A 166 8.23 -9.16 -5.52
C VAL A 166 9.34 -9.05 -4.49
N CYS A 167 9.12 -8.31 -3.41
CA CYS A 167 10.07 -8.23 -2.31
C CYS A 167 9.43 -8.81 -1.04
N LEU A 168 10.01 -9.90 -0.52
CA LEU A 168 9.61 -10.49 0.75
C LEU A 168 10.47 -9.90 1.87
N VAL A 169 9.84 -9.15 2.76
CA VAL A 169 10.53 -8.57 3.92
C VAL A 169 10.49 -9.58 5.05
N ILE A 170 11.66 -10.08 5.42
CA ILE A 170 11.83 -11.14 6.42
C ILE A 170 12.75 -10.69 7.55
N THR A 171 12.65 -11.35 8.70
CA THR A 171 13.47 -11.00 9.87
C THR A 171 14.90 -11.54 9.81
N ASP A 172 15.16 -12.58 9.02
CA ASP A 172 16.45 -13.28 8.98
C ASP A 172 16.67 -13.89 7.57
N LEU A 173 17.63 -13.35 6.83
CA LEU A 173 18.00 -13.81 5.49
C LEU A 173 18.54 -15.25 5.48
N LYS A 174 19.10 -15.77 6.59
CA LYS A 174 19.55 -17.16 6.68
C LYS A 174 18.41 -18.16 6.54
N LYS A 175 17.18 -17.73 6.83
CA LYS A 175 15.97 -18.56 6.74
C LYS A 175 15.24 -18.43 5.41
N ARG A 176 15.75 -17.64 4.44
CA ARG A 176 15.07 -17.39 3.16
C ARG A 176 14.77 -18.67 2.34
N GLY A 177 15.58 -19.72 2.49
CA GLY A 177 15.41 -20.98 1.76
C GLY A 177 14.05 -21.66 1.95
N VAL A 178 13.30 -21.32 3.00
CA VAL A 178 11.92 -21.82 3.15
C VAL A 178 10.96 -21.31 2.07
N PHE A 179 11.36 -20.29 1.29
CA PHE A 179 10.60 -19.70 0.19
C PHE A 179 11.08 -20.15 -1.21
N ASP A 180 12.10 -21.01 -1.32
CA ASP A 180 12.68 -21.37 -2.64
C ASP A 180 11.64 -21.99 -3.59
N ALA A 181 10.77 -22.85 -3.09
CA ALA A 181 9.69 -23.42 -3.90
C ALA A 181 8.68 -22.35 -4.35
N LEU A 182 8.31 -21.40 -3.47
CA LEU A 182 7.45 -20.26 -3.81
C LEU A 182 8.05 -19.42 -4.93
N VAL A 183 9.35 -19.11 -4.86
CA VAL A 183 10.06 -18.37 -5.92
C VAL A 183 9.89 -19.07 -7.25
N GLY A 184 10.12 -20.39 -7.29
CA GLY A 184 9.95 -21.20 -8.51
C GLY A 184 8.50 -21.23 -9.03
N GLU A 185 7.51 -21.30 -8.15
CA GLU A 185 6.09 -21.28 -8.50
C GLU A 185 5.67 -19.94 -9.09
N LEU A 186 6.05 -18.83 -8.43
CA LEU A 186 5.73 -17.47 -8.90
C LEU A 186 6.35 -17.18 -10.27
N CYS A 187 7.62 -17.51 -10.48
CA CYS A 187 8.30 -17.28 -11.76
C CYS A 187 7.70 -18.08 -12.91
N LYS A 188 7.22 -19.30 -12.66
CA LYS A 188 6.55 -20.12 -13.68
C LYS A 188 5.18 -19.57 -14.05
N LYS A 189 4.46 -19.03 -13.08
CA LYS A 189 3.07 -18.59 -13.24
C LYS A 189 2.95 -17.17 -13.78
N TYR A 190 3.86 -16.27 -13.40
CA TYR A 190 3.81 -14.85 -13.73
C TYR A 190 5.06 -14.46 -14.54
N ALA A 191 4.96 -14.49 -15.86
CA ALA A 191 6.07 -14.15 -16.77
C ALA A 191 6.56 -12.71 -16.63
N ASP A 192 5.70 -11.80 -16.12
CA ASP A 192 6.02 -10.40 -15.89
C ASP A 192 6.86 -10.17 -14.62
N ILE A 193 7.01 -11.18 -13.76
CA ILE A 193 7.94 -11.09 -12.63
C ILE A 193 9.37 -11.13 -13.17
N LYS A 194 10.08 -10.01 -13.06
CA LYS A 194 11.49 -9.86 -13.47
C LYS A 194 12.43 -9.80 -12.28
N SER A 195 11.89 -9.62 -11.09
CA SER A 195 12.66 -9.48 -9.85
C SER A 195 11.94 -10.15 -8.69
N ILE A 196 12.62 -11.06 -7.98
CA ILE A 196 12.21 -11.50 -6.64
C ILE A 196 13.40 -11.27 -5.70
N VAL A 197 13.19 -10.47 -4.68
CA VAL A 197 14.22 -10.10 -3.69
C VAL A 197 13.74 -10.39 -2.27
N PHE A 198 14.67 -10.76 -1.41
CA PHE A 198 14.47 -10.80 0.04
C PHE A 198 15.09 -9.55 0.66
N ASN A 199 14.36 -8.89 1.53
CA ASN A 199 14.85 -7.79 2.33
C ASN A 199 14.88 -8.19 3.81
N GLU A 200 16.02 -7.98 4.47
CA GLU A 200 16.15 -8.26 5.90
C GLU A 200 15.77 -7.03 6.73
N ASN A 201 14.73 -7.18 7.53
CA ASN A 201 14.41 -6.21 8.56
C ASN A 201 14.13 -6.92 9.90
N SER A 202 15.16 -7.04 10.74
CA SER A 202 15.07 -7.61 12.07
C SER A 202 14.78 -6.59 13.18
N ARG A 203 14.73 -5.29 12.84
CA ARG A 203 14.61 -4.20 13.82
C ARG A 203 13.15 -4.00 14.26
N LYS A 204 12.93 -3.64 15.51
CA LYS A 204 11.66 -3.09 15.99
C LYS A 204 11.53 -1.62 15.57
N THR A 205 11.02 -1.39 14.37
CA THR A 205 10.93 -0.06 13.76
C THR A 205 9.72 0.02 12.84
N ASN A 206 9.21 1.23 12.62
CA ASN A 206 8.16 1.51 11.66
C ASN A 206 8.64 1.49 10.19
N CYS A 207 9.97 1.41 9.96
CA CYS A 207 10.49 1.23 8.61
C CYS A 207 10.13 -0.14 8.08
N ILE A 208 9.56 -0.22 6.89
CA ILE A 208 9.17 -1.48 6.25
C ILE A 208 10.41 -2.23 5.77
N LEU A 209 11.29 -1.54 5.05
CA LEU A 209 12.48 -2.13 4.44
C LEU A 209 13.72 -1.92 5.33
N GLY A 210 14.55 -2.94 5.42
CA GLY A 210 15.89 -2.86 5.97
C GLY A 210 16.92 -2.55 4.88
N GLN A 211 18.19 -2.55 5.22
CA GLN A 211 19.29 -2.19 4.31
C GLN A 211 19.85 -3.38 3.51
N LYS A 212 19.65 -4.60 3.98
CA LYS A 212 20.20 -5.79 3.32
C LYS A 212 19.18 -6.39 2.37
N LEU A 213 19.61 -6.64 1.16
CA LEU A 213 18.85 -7.24 0.07
C LEU A 213 19.59 -8.48 -0.46
N VAL A 214 18.85 -9.48 -0.88
CA VAL A 214 19.36 -10.66 -1.60
C VAL A 214 18.40 -10.97 -2.73
N THR A 215 18.89 -10.97 -3.95
CA THR A 215 18.14 -11.36 -5.14
C THR A 215 17.98 -12.88 -5.16
N ALA A 216 16.73 -13.32 -5.29
CA ALA A 216 16.36 -14.72 -5.41
C ALA A 216 16.09 -15.13 -6.86
N TYR A 217 15.61 -14.19 -7.68
CA TYR A 217 15.34 -14.42 -9.10
C TYR A 217 15.48 -13.11 -9.88
N GLY A 218 16.02 -13.22 -11.09
CA GLY A 218 16.17 -12.12 -12.04
C GLY A 218 17.13 -11.03 -11.55
N SER A 219 16.74 -9.78 -11.71
CA SER A 219 17.51 -8.61 -11.30
C SER A 219 17.09 -8.13 -9.90
N ASP A 220 17.91 -7.30 -9.26
CA ASP A 220 17.56 -6.56 -8.05
C ASP A 220 16.73 -5.29 -8.34
N THR A 221 16.53 -4.97 -9.63
CA THR A 221 15.71 -3.86 -10.14
C THR A 221 14.69 -4.36 -11.17
N ILE A 222 13.67 -3.56 -11.42
CA ILE A 222 12.79 -3.62 -12.59
C ILE A 222 12.91 -2.31 -13.36
N HIS A 223 12.51 -2.34 -14.63
CA HIS A 223 12.56 -1.18 -15.51
C HIS A 223 11.18 -0.57 -15.70
N ASP A 224 11.15 0.72 -15.95
CA ASP A 224 9.96 1.44 -16.42
C ASP A 224 10.40 2.64 -17.25
N THR A 225 9.44 3.31 -17.89
CA THR A 225 9.67 4.55 -18.63
C THR A 225 8.77 5.64 -18.05
N MET A 226 9.33 6.82 -17.76
CA MET A 226 8.56 7.99 -17.31
C MET A 226 9.06 9.23 -18.03
N CYS A 227 8.14 9.97 -18.67
CA CYS A 227 8.46 11.19 -19.44
C CYS A 227 9.57 10.98 -20.47
N GLY A 228 9.59 9.82 -21.14
CA GLY A 228 10.60 9.46 -22.14
C GLY A 228 11.96 9.05 -21.58
N ASN A 229 12.12 8.93 -20.27
CA ASN A 229 13.34 8.46 -19.63
C ASN A 229 13.19 7.03 -19.15
N ASP A 230 14.22 6.20 -19.38
CA ASP A 230 14.30 4.86 -18.80
C ASP A 230 14.70 4.94 -17.34
N ILE A 231 13.97 4.22 -16.51
CA ILE A 231 14.12 4.26 -15.05
C ILE A 231 14.31 2.86 -14.51
N GLU A 232 15.36 2.68 -13.71
CA GLU A 232 15.55 1.48 -12.89
C GLU A 232 14.94 1.66 -11.51
N ILE A 233 14.11 0.71 -11.10
CA ILE A 233 13.37 0.75 -9.85
C ILE A 233 13.82 -0.39 -8.94
N SER A 234 14.55 -0.06 -7.88
CA SER A 234 14.92 -0.99 -6.81
C SER A 234 13.84 -1.03 -5.71
N PRO A 235 13.88 -1.99 -4.78
CA PRO A 235 12.98 -1.97 -3.62
C PRO A 235 13.05 -0.66 -2.81
N LEU A 236 14.22 -0.05 -2.74
CA LEU A 236 14.49 1.15 -1.93
C LEU A 236 14.28 2.46 -2.69
N SER A 237 14.15 2.44 -4.02
CA SER A 237 13.97 3.63 -4.83
C SER A 237 12.64 4.34 -4.54
N PHE A 238 12.66 5.67 -4.50
CA PHE A 238 11.43 6.44 -4.63
C PHE A 238 10.94 6.35 -6.08
N TYR A 239 9.66 6.17 -6.28
CA TYR A 239 8.98 6.23 -7.57
C TYR A 239 7.54 6.66 -7.36
N GLN A 240 7.03 7.55 -8.20
CA GLN A 240 5.66 8.05 -8.07
C GLN A 240 4.66 6.90 -8.17
N VAL A 241 3.79 6.79 -7.17
CA VAL A 241 2.88 5.65 -7.03
C VAL A 241 1.75 5.69 -8.07
N ASN A 242 1.38 6.88 -8.51
CA ASN A 242 0.46 7.11 -9.62
C ASN A 242 1.25 7.70 -10.80
N THR A 243 1.84 6.82 -11.61
CA THR A 243 2.69 7.20 -12.74
C THR A 243 1.91 7.99 -13.80
N ILE A 244 0.62 7.67 -13.99
CA ILE A 244 -0.23 8.33 -14.99
C ILE A 244 -0.47 9.80 -14.64
N GLN A 245 -0.47 10.14 -13.35
CA GLN A 245 -0.71 11.50 -12.87
C GLN A 245 0.60 12.26 -12.57
N ALA A 246 1.75 11.60 -12.62
CA ALA A 246 3.06 12.19 -12.36
C ALA A 246 3.68 12.85 -13.63
#